data_06fc053e6b14b2109e31f7fdb7bb7d4c
#
_entry.id   06fc053e6b14b2109e31f7fdb7bb7d4c
#
_cell.length_a   1.000
_cell.length_b   1.000
_cell.length_c   1.000
_cell.angle_alpha   90.00
_cell.angle_beta   90.00
_cell.angle_gamma   90.00
#
_symmetry.space_group_name_H-M   'P 1'
#
loop_
_entity.id
_entity.type
_entity.pdbx_description
1 polymer ?
#
loop_
_entity_poly.entity_id
_entity_poly.type
_entity_poly.pdbx_seq_one_letter_code
_entity_poly.pdbx_strand_id
1 'polypeptide(L)'
;MPAYAVFIRERVRDESALEDYRKLAKAAFAGHPVKFLVTTGSSETVEGAEADKVLLLEFPTIDDLRAWYFSPAYREASKLRHQGGDYRVLFLEGND
;
A
#
# COMPACT_ATOMS: atom_id res chain seq x y z
N MET A 1 19.44 3.79 -3.03
CA MET A 1 18.71 3.38 -1.79
C MET A 1 17.30 2.96 -2.16
N PRO A 2 16.96 1.70 -1.96
CA PRO A 2 15.59 1.28 -2.20
C PRO A 2 14.65 1.96 -1.21
N ALA A 3 13.40 2.10 -1.61
CA ALA A 3 12.36 2.66 -0.76
C ALA A 3 11.20 1.69 -0.66
N TYR A 4 10.53 1.70 0.47
CA TYR A 4 9.46 0.76 0.76
C TYR A 4 8.20 1.49 1.18
N ALA A 5 7.07 1.04 0.67
CA ALA A 5 5.77 1.46 1.17
C ALA A 5 5.21 0.33 2.02
N VAL A 6 4.87 0.64 3.26
CA VAL A 6 4.27 -0.32 4.18
C VAL A 6 2.82 0.10 4.38
N PHE A 7 1.89 -0.77 4.01
CA PHE A 7 0.46 -0.54 4.22
C PHE A 7 0.01 -1.47 5.32
N ILE A 8 -0.50 -0.90 6.40
CA ILE A 8 -1.01 -1.66 7.54
C ILE A 8 -2.50 -1.43 7.63
N ARG A 9 -3.27 -2.48 7.29
CA ARG A 9 -4.73 -2.43 7.41
C ARG A 9 -5.12 -2.86 8.82
N GLU A 10 -5.78 -1.97 9.53
CA GLU A 10 -6.19 -2.25 10.91
C GLU A 10 -7.63 -2.78 10.97
N ARG A 11 -8.48 -2.32 10.05
CA ARG A 11 -9.88 -2.72 10.05
C ARG A 11 -10.51 -2.51 8.68
N VAL A 12 -11.42 -3.42 8.32
CA VAL A 12 -12.26 -3.29 7.12
C VAL A 12 -13.60 -2.73 7.53
N ARG A 13 -14.08 -1.73 6.81
CA ARG A 13 -15.41 -1.15 7.00
C ARG A 13 -16.34 -1.49 5.85
N ASP A 14 -15.83 -1.53 4.62
CA ASP A 14 -16.62 -1.75 3.42
C ASP A 14 -15.78 -2.55 2.41
N GLU A 15 -16.01 -3.86 2.40
CA GLU A 15 -15.26 -4.75 1.49
C GLU A 15 -15.53 -4.44 0.04
N SER A 16 -16.73 -4.00 -0.31
CA SER A 16 -17.07 -3.62 -1.68
C SER A 16 -16.19 -2.47 -2.18
N ALA A 17 -15.97 -1.46 -1.32
CA ALA A 17 -15.08 -0.35 -1.66
C ALA A 17 -13.64 -0.83 -1.84
N LEU A 18 -13.19 -1.80 -1.03
CA LEU A 18 -11.86 -2.35 -1.16
C LEU A 18 -11.68 -3.19 -2.43
N GLU A 19 -12.74 -3.87 -2.87
CA GLU A 19 -12.69 -4.58 -4.16
C GLU A 19 -12.48 -3.60 -5.31
N ASP A 20 -13.22 -2.49 -5.30
CA ASP A 20 -13.06 -1.45 -6.32
C ASP A 20 -11.70 -0.78 -6.20
N TYR A 21 -11.22 -0.57 -4.98
CA TYR A 21 -9.88 -0.04 -4.74
C TYR A 21 -8.82 -0.92 -5.40
N ARG A 22 -8.89 -2.23 -5.21
CA ARG A 22 -7.88 -3.14 -5.76
C ARG A 22 -7.79 -3.05 -7.28
N LYS A 23 -8.92 -2.90 -7.96
CA LYS A 23 -8.96 -2.75 -9.42
C LYS A 23 -8.28 -1.46 -9.87
N LEU A 24 -8.61 -0.34 -9.23
CA LEU A 24 -8.00 0.95 -9.57
C LEU A 24 -6.52 1.01 -9.17
N ALA A 25 -6.16 0.43 -8.03
CA ALA A 25 -4.79 0.39 -7.58
C ALA A 25 -3.92 -0.41 -8.54
N LYS A 26 -4.43 -1.54 -9.03
CA LYS A 26 -3.69 -2.36 -10.00
C LYS A 26 -3.37 -1.55 -11.26
N ALA A 27 -4.36 -0.83 -11.77
CA ALA A 27 -4.17 0.01 -12.95
C ALA A 27 -3.19 1.16 -12.68
N ALA A 28 -3.18 1.69 -11.45
CA ALA A 28 -2.33 2.81 -11.08
C ALA A 28 -0.83 2.44 -11.00
N PHE A 29 -0.49 1.16 -10.98
CA PHE A 29 0.90 0.74 -11.01
C PHE A 29 1.53 0.82 -12.40
N ALA A 30 0.73 0.96 -13.45
CA ALA A 30 1.23 1.01 -14.83
C ALA A 30 2.25 2.14 -14.98
N GLY A 31 3.42 1.82 -15.53
CA GLY A 31 4.48 2.80 -15.75
C GLY A 31 5.34 3.12 -14.53
N HIS A 32 5.11 2.46 -13.40
CA HIS A 32 5.89 2.69 -12.17
C HIS A 32 6.72 1.46 -11.83
N PRO A 33 7.98 1.64 -11.39
CA PRO A 33 8.90 0.53 -11.12
C PRO A 33 8.67 -0.07 -9.74
N VAL A 34 7.56 -0.78 -9.56
CA VAL A 34 7.19 -1.39 -8.29
C VAL A 34 7.60 -2.85 -8.24
N LYS A 35 8.04 -3.29 -7.08
CA LYS A 35 8.29 -4.70 -6.79
C LYS A 35 7.40 -5.10 -5.61
N PHE A 36 6.60 -6.13 -5.80
CA PHE A 36 5.68 -6.61 -4.75
C PHE A 36 6.43 -7.61 -3.87
N LEU A 37 6.65 -7.25 -2.61
CA LEU A 37 7.38 -8.10 -1.67
C LEU A 37 6.45 -8.94 -0.79
N VAL A 38 5.43 -8.31 -0.22
CA VAL A 38 4.40 -9.00 0.58
C VAL A 38 3.05 -8.45 0.18
N THR A 39 2.20 -9.30 -0.40
CA THR A 39 0.86 -8.89 -0.83
C THR A 39 -0.23 -9.81 -0.34
N THR A 40 0.06 -11.11 -0.25
CA THR A 40 -0.93 -12.11 0.15
C THR A 40 -0.49 -12.96 1.35
N GLY A 41 0.72 -12.73 1.85
CA GLY A 41 1.22 -13.47 3.00
C GLY A 41 0.49 -13.10 4.27
N SER A 42 0.45 -14.02 5.21
CA SER A 42 -0.13 -13.75 6.52
C SER A 42 0.83 -12.93 7.37
N SER A 43 0.30 -12.23 8.36
CA SER A 43 1.09 -11.50 9.33
C SER A 43 0.74 -11.96 10.74
N GLU A 44 1.70 -11.82 11.65
CA GLU A 44 1.50 -12.14 13.06
C GLU A 44 1.93 -10.93 13.88
N THR A 45 1.02 -10.37 14.64
CA THR A 45 1.33 -9.24 15.51
C THR A 45 1.91 -9.79 16.82
N VAL A 46 3.18 -9.52 17.04
CA VAL A 46 3.86 -10.02 18.25
C VAL A 46 3.86 -9.00 19.40
N GLU A 47 3.65 -7.73 19.09
CA GLU A 47 3.49 -6.67 20.08
C GLU A 47 2.63 -5.54 19.50
N GLY A 48 1.82 -4.93 20.34
CA GLY A 48 1.02 -3.78 19.98
C GLY A 48 -0.31 -4.12 19.36
N ALA A 49 -0.90 -3.12 18.69
CA ALA A 49 -2.22 -3.27 18.11
C ALA A 49 -2.22 -4.26 16.96
N GLU A 50 -3.25 -5.11 16.89
CA GLU A 50 -3.42 -6.08 15.82
C GLU A 50 -3.46 -5.40 14.46
N ALA A 51 -2.75 -6.03 13.50
CA ALA A 51 -2.86 -5.66 12.10
C ALA A 51 -3.66 -6.75 11.39
N ASP A 52 -4.69 -6.34 10.64
CA ASP A 52 -5.50 -7.28 9.87
C ASP A 52 -4.72 -7.76 8.64
N LYS A 53 -4.00 -6.86 7.99
CA LYS A 53 -3.21 -7.18 6.80
C LYS A 53 -2.06 -6.20 6.67
N VAL A 54 -0.91 -6.68 6.19
CA VAL A 54 0.25 -5.84 5.91
C VAL A 54 0.70 -6.08 4.48
N LEU A 55 0.92 -4.99 3.76
CA LEU A 55 1.48 -5.02 2.40
C LEU A 55 2.85 -4.37 2.41
N LEU A 56 3.76 -4.91 1.63
CA LEU A 56 5.10 -4.36 1.50
C LEU A 56 5.46 -4.27 0.02
N LEU A 57 5.73 -3.05 -0.44
CA LEU A 57 6.11 -2.75 -1.81
C LEU A 57 7.49 -2.12 -1.81
N GLU A 58 8.28 -2.40 -2.84
CA GLU A 58 9.60 -1.80 -2.99
C GLU A 58 9.68 -1.01 -4.28
N PHE A 59 10.35 0.14 -4.22
CA PHE A 59 10.66 0.99 -5.36
C PHE A 59 12.17 1.26 -5.38
N PRO A 60 12.76 1.54 -6.55
CA PRO A 60 14.19 1.82 -6.62
C PRO A 60 14.66 2.99 -5.77
N THR A 61 13.82 4.03 -5.67
CA THR A 61 14.12 5.24 -4.89
C THR A 61 12.87 5.77 -4.20
N ILE A 62 13.07 6.65 -3.22
CA ILE A 62 11.95 7.31 -2.56
C ILE A 62 11.18 8.22 -3.53
N ASP A 63 11.87 8.81 -4.51
CA ASP A 63 11.22 9.65 -5.50
C ASP A 63 10.29 8.82 -6.40
N ASP A 64 10.71 7.61 -6.77
CA ASP A 64 9.86 6.68 -7.53
C ASP A 64 8.61 6.30 -6.73
N LEU A 65 8.80 6.03 -5.44
CA LEU A 65 7.69 5.71 -4.55
C LEU A 65 6.68 6.86 -4.49
N ARG A 66 7.18 8.07 -4.27
CA ARG A 66 6.33 9.26 -4.20
C ARG A 66 5.62 9.54 -5.51
N ALA A 67 6.32 9.35 -6.64
CA ALA A 67 5.71 9.55 -7.95
C ALA A 67 4.50 8.65 -8.15
N TRP A 68 4.57 7.41 -7.69
CA TRP A 68 3.42 6.50 -7.74
C TRP A 68 2.34 6.89 -6.74
N TYR A 69 2.70 7.07 -5.47
CA TYR A 69 1.73 7.27 -4.40
C TYR A 69 0.91 8.55 -4.60
N PHE A 70 1.56 9.60 -5.09
CA PHE A 70 0.91 10.89 -5.32
C PHE A 70 0.45 11.10 -6.75
N SER A 71 0.51 10.06 -7.60
CA SER A 71 0.00 10.15 -8.95
C SER A 71 -1.52 10.34 -8.94
N PRO A 72 -2.09 11.01 -9.96
CA PRO A 72 -3.55 11.16 -10.04
C PRO A 72 -4.29 9.84 -10.02
N ALA A 73 -3.77 8.82 -10.70
CA ALA A 73 -4.39 7.49 -10.73
C ALA A 73 -4.46 6.87 -9.36
N TYR A 74 -3.35 6.91 -8.58
CA TYR A 74 -3.39 6.32 -7.24
C TYR A 74 -4.22 7.18 -6.28
N ARG A 75 -4.23 8.51 -6.45
CA ARG A 75 -5.07 9.38 -5.61
C ARG A 75 -6.55 9.01 -5.75
N GLU A 76 -7.01 8.71 -6.95
CA GLU A 76 -8.38 8.26 -7.14
C GLU A 76 -8.63 6.91 -6.45
N ALA A 77 -7.70 5.96 -6.61
CA ALA A 77 -7.82 4.66 -5.94
C ALA A 77 -7.85 4.82 -4.41
N SER A 78 -7.00 5.68 -3.86
CA SER A 78 -6.88 5.83 -2.41
C SER A 78 -8.15 6.32 -1.73
N LYS A 79 -9.02 7.03 -2.45
CA LYS A 79 -10.31 7.45 -1.91
C LYS A 79 -11.16 6.24 -1.52
N LEU A 80 -11.13 5.20 -2.37
CA LEU A 80 -11.85 3.96 -2.07
C LEU A 80 -11.20 3.20 -0.92
N ARG A 81 -9.87 3.25 -0.82
CA ARG A 81 -9.18 2.62 0.31
C ARG A 81 -9.59 3.27 1.63
N HIS A 82 -9.67 4.61 1.67
CA HIS A 82 -10.11 5.34 2.86
C HIS A 82 -11.55 5.00 3.22
N GLN A 83 -12.40 4.84 2.22
CA GLN A 83 -13.80 4.46 2.44
C GLN A 83 -13.92 3.02 2.94
N GLY A 84 -13.05 2.14 2.46
CA GLY A 84 -13.14 0.70 2.73
C GLY A 84 -12.50 0.23 4.02
N GLY A 85 -11.58 0.99 4.61
CA GLY A 85 -10.90 0.52 5.81
C GLY A 85 -10.03 1.56 6.48
N ASP A 86 -9.50 1.18 7.64
CA ASP A 86 -8.56 1.99 8.40
C ASP A 86 -7.15 1.48 8.14
N TYR A 87 -6.31 2.35 7.61
CA TYR A 87 -4.94 2.02 7.23
C TYR A 87 -3.95 2.99 7.83
N ARG A 88 -2.75 2.47 8.10
CA ARG A 88 -1.57 3.32 8.27
C ARG A 88 -0.66 3.04 7.08
N VAL A 89 -0.03 4.08 6.55
CA VAL A 89 0.90 3.95 5.44
C VAL A 89 2.20 4.63 5.84
N LEU A 90 3.29 3.90 5.70
CA LEU A 90 4.62 4.42 6.02
C LEU A 90 5.53 4.26 4.81
N PHE A 91 6.39 5.26 4.60
CA PHE A 91 7.45 5.17 3.61
C PHE A 91 8.77 5.00 4.35
N LEU A 92 9.56 4.04 3.90
CA LEU A 92 10.87 3.77 4.48
C LEU A 92 11.93 3.84 3.39
N GLU A 93 13.12 4.30 3.75
CA GLU A 93 14.28 4.17 2.88
C GLU A 93 15.15 3.06 3.42
N GLY A 94 15.60 2.18 2.55
CA GLY A 94 16.45 1.06 2.93
C GLY A 94 17.91 1.44 3.01
N ASN A 95 18.71 0.48 3.41
CA ASN A 95 20.16 0.62 3.41
C ASN A 95 20.70 0.47 1.99
N ASP A 96 21.82 1.10 1.73
CA ASP A 96 22.53 0.93 0.46
C ASP A 96 23.19 -0.45 0.38
#